data_a8de3cdd7f6a04b9822a32bac15517b7
#
_entry.id   a8de3cdd7f6a04b9822a32bac15517b7
#
_cell.length_a   1.000
_cell.length_b   1.000
_cell.length_c   1.000
_cell.angle_alpha   90.00
_cell.angle_beta   90.00
_cell.angle_gamma   90.00
#
_symmetry.space_group_name_H-M   'P 1'
#
loop_
_entity.id
_entity.type
_entity.pdbx_description
1 polymer ?
#
loop_
_entity_poly.entity_id
_entity_poly.type
_entity_poly.pdbx_seq_one_letter_code
_entity_poly.pdbx_strand_id
1 'polypeptide(L)'
;DALLAAGQKTGDRAWRMPVWEDYQKQLDSPVADMANVGGRNGGAITAACFLARYTRNYRWAHLDIAGTAWGSGKNKYASGRPMPLLLEYILSQA
;
A
#
# COMPACT_ATOMS: atom_id res chain seq x y z
N ASP A 1 -8.45 4.71 8.15
CA ASP A 1 -8.34 5.78 9.15
C ASP A 1 -7.46 5.38 10.33
N ALA A 2 -7.69 4.20 10.92
CA ALA A 2 -6.92 3.76 12.10
C ALA A 2 -5.41 3.67 11.82
N LEU A 3 -5.02 3.18 10.64
CA LEU A 3 -3.60 3.11 10.25
C LEU A 3 -3.00 4.51 10.05
N LEU A 4 -3.76 5.46 9.47
CA LEU A 4 -3.29 6.84 9.35
C LEU A 4 -3.06 7.48 10.71
N ALA A 5 -4.00 7.28 11.64
CA ALA A 5 -3.87 7.78 13.01
C ALA A 5 -2.65 7.18 13.72
N ALA A 6 -2.41 5.89 13.58
CA ALA A 6 -1.25 5.21 14.14
C ALA A 6 0.07 5.77 13.57
N GLY A 7 0.10 6.03 12.28
CA GLY A 7 1.26 6.65 11.63
C GLY A 7 1.54 8.05 12.13
N GLN A 8 0.52 8.86 12.31
CA GLN A 8 0.67 10.21 12.86
C GLN A 8 1.17 10.18 14.29
N LYS A 9 0.66 9.27 15.11
CA LYS A 9 1.07 9.15 16.52
C LYS A 9 2.52 8.73 16.67
N THR A 10 3.00 7.86 15.81
CA THR A 10 4.38 7.34 15.88
C THR A 10 5.39 8.14 15.07
N GLY A 11 4.93 9.09 14.26
CA GLY A 11 5.80 9.79 13.31
C GLY A 11 6.13 8.98 12.05
N ASP A 12 5.64 7.75 11.96
CA ASP A 12 5.78 6.88 10.79
C ASP A 12 4.57 7.07 9.88
N ARG A 13 4.51 8.25 9.28
CA ARG A 13 3.31 8.73 8.58
C ARG A 13 3.05 7.98 7.29
N ALA A 14 1.78 7.80 6.99
CA ALA A 14 1.29 7.26 5.74
C ALA A 14 0.46 8.30 4.98
N TRP A 15 0.32 8.10 3.69
CA TRP A 15 -0.51 8.94 2.83
C TRP A 15 -1.54 8.03 2.14
N ARG A 16 -2.82 8.37 2.33
CA ARG A 16 -3.91 7.60 1.70
C ARG A 16 -3.90 7.84 0.20
N MET A 17 -3.80 6.75 -0.57
CA MET A 17 -3.92 6.79 -2.02
C MET A 17 -5.30 6.26 -2.44
N PRO A 18 -5.87 6.79 -3.53
CA PRO A 18 -7.18 6.34 -4.00
C PRO A 18 -7.09 4.97 -4.68
N VAL A 19 -8.14 4.15 -4.50
CA VAL A 19 -8.30 2.86 -5.19
C VAL A 19 -9.66 2.84 -5.90
N TRP A 20 -9.94 3.87 -6.67
CA TRP A 20 -11.21 4.03 -7.36
C TRP A 20 -11.42 2.97 -8.43
N GLU A 21 -12.67 2.62 -8.65
CA GLU A 21 -13.06 1.61 -9.64
C GLU A 21 -12.56 1.96 -11.05
N ASP A 22 -12.47 3.24 -11.36
CA ASP A 22 -11.97 3.75 -12.63
C ASP A 22 -10.58 3.22 -12.97
N TYR A 23 -9.74 2.96 -11.96
CA TYR A 23 -8.38 2.49 -12.15
C TYR A 23 -8.30 1.00 -12.47
N GLN A 24 -9.37 0.25 -12.24
CA GLN A 24 -9.43 -1.18 -12.53
C GLN A 24 -9.23 -1.48 -14.00
N LYS A 25 -9.60 -0.56 -14.88
CA LYS A 25 -9.44 -0.72 -16.33
C LYS A 25 -7.99 -0.94 -16.75
N GLN A 26 -7.03 -0.41 -15.99
CA GLN A 26 -5.60 -0.60 -16.29
C GLN A 26 -5.14 -2.04 -16.06
N LEU A 27 -5.96 -2.86 -15.44
CA LEU A 27 -5.68 -4.28 -15.18
C LEU A 27 -6.40 -5.20 -16.17
N ASP A 28 -7.07 -4.66 -17.17
CA ASP A 28 -7.74 -5.46 -18.18
C ASP A 28 -6.73 -6.24 -19.01
N SER A 29 -7.08 -7.49 -19.34
CA SER A 29 -6.24 -8.36 -20.13
C SER A 29 -7.05 -8.98 -21.25
N PRO A 30 -6.51 -9.08 -22.48
CA PRO A 30 -7.19 -9.76 -23.59
C PRO A 30 -7.12 -11.28 -23.50
N VAL A 31 -6.29 -11.84 -22.61
CA VAL A 31 -6.01 -13.28 -22.55
C VAL A 31 -6.29 -13.91 -21.20
N ALA A 32 -6.48 -13.11 -20.16
CA ALA A 32 -6.70 -13.57 -18.79
C ALA A 32 -7.84 -12.78 -18.14
N ASP A 33 -8.25 -13.20 -16.94
CA ASP A 33 -9.28 -12.48 -16.16
C ASP A 33 -8.84 -11.05 -15.86
N MET A 34 -7.55 -10.87 -15.59
CA MET A 34 -6.91 -9.56 -15.45
C MET A 34 -5.40 -9.68 -15.59
N ALA A 35 -4.73 -8.55 -15.83
CA ALA A 35 -3.28 -8.45 -15.73
C ALA A 35 -2.86 -8.34 -14.26
N ASN A 36 -1.65 -8.79 -13.93
CA ASN A 36 -1.10 -8.65 -12.58
C ASN A 36 -0.40 -7.31 -12.36
N VAL A 37 -0.20 -6.54 -13.42
CA VAL A 37 0.36 -5.19 -13.37
C VAL A 37 -0.43 -4.29 -14.31
N GLY A 38 -0.55 -3.02 -13.95
CA GLY A 38 -1.07 -1.99 -14.83
C GLY A 38 0.04 -1.41 -15.70
N GLY A 39 -0.18 -0.23 -16.24
CA GLY A 39 0.87 0.52 -16.91
C GLY A 39 1.92 1.02 -15.90
N ARG A 40 2.94 1.71 -16.43
CA ARG A 40 4.03 2.25 -15.62
C ARG A 40 3.56 3.35 -14.66
N ASN A 41 2.55 4.15 -15.09
CA ASN A 41 2.08 5.29 -14.31
C ASN A 41 1.18 4.84 -13.16
N GLY A 42 1.34 5.46 -11.99
CA GLY A 42 0.51 5.18 -10.85
C GLY A 42 0.64 3.75 -10.32
N GLY A 43 1.84 3.16 -10.39
CA GLY A 43 2.06 1.76 -10.03
C GLY A 43 1.61 1.39 -8.62
N ALA A 44 1.80 2.26 -7.64
CA ALA A 44 1.34 2.03 -6.28
C ALA A 44 -0.19 1.88 -6.22
N ILE A 45 -0.91 2.69 -6.96
CA ILE A 45 -2.37 2.66 -7.01
C ILE A 45 -2.86 1.41 -7.74
N THR A 46 -2.28 1.08 -8.90
CA THR A 46 -2.70 -0.11 -9.67
C THR A 46 -2.36 -1.40 -8.94
N ALA A 47 -1.25 -1.46 -8.22
CA ALA A 47 -0.91 -2.59 -7.36
C ALA A 47 -1.97 -2.79 -6.27
N ALA A 48 -2.39 -1.73 -5.61
CA ALA A 48 -3.46 -1.79 -4.62
C ALA A 48 -4.78 -2.22 -5.25
N CYS A 49 -5.11 -1.71 -6.44
CA CYS A 49 -6.31 -2.11 -7.18
C CYS A 49 -6.31 -3.59 -7.53
N PHE A 50 -5.15 -4.14 -7.92
CA PHE A 50 -5.00 -5.57 -8.17
C PHE A 50 -5.36 -6.39 -6.93
N LEU A 51 -4.73 -6.07 -5.80
CA LEU A 51 -4.97 -6.79 -4.55
C LEU A 51 -6.40 -6.60 -4.03
N ALA A 52 -6.98 -5.42 -4.25
CA ALA A 52 -8.35 -5.12 -3.83
C ALA A 52 -9.38 -6.09 -4.43
N ARG A 53 -9.14 -6.61 -5.64
CA ARG A 53 -10.04 -7.58 -6.28
C ARG A 53 -10.18 -8.87 -5.48
N TYR A 54 -9.16 -9.25 -4.72
CA TYR A 54 -9.13 -10.49 -3.94
C TYR A 54 -9.60 -10.30 -2.50
N THR A 55 -9.87 -9.04 -2.09
CA THR A 55 -10.11 -8.72 -0.68
C THR A 55 -11.46 -8.04 -0.43
N ARG A 56 -12.39 -8.12 -1.38
CA ARG A 56 -13.69 -7.43 -1.33
C ARG A 56 -14.53 -7.80 -0.10
N ASN A 57 -14.35 -9.02 0.42
CA ASN A 57 -15.09 -9.52 1.57
C ASN A 57 -14.33 -9.40 2.89
N TYR A 58 -13.22 -8.68 2.90
CA TYR A 58 -12.35 -8.56 4.06
C TYR A 58 -12.10 -7.10 4.42
N ARG A 59 -11.87 -6.86 5.70
CA ARG A 59 -11.26 -5.60 6.15
C ARG A 59 -9.80 -5.66 5.72
N TRP A 60 -9.39 -4.72 4.88
CA TRP A 60 -8.13 -4.82 4.18
C TRP A 60 -7.44 -3.45 4.09
N ALA A 61 -6.14 -3.49 4.10
CA ALA A 61 -5.31 -2.34 3.78
C ALA A 61 -4.07 -2.81 3.04
N HIS A 62 -3.61 -2.03 2.09
CA HIS A 62 -2.36 -2.23 1.39
C HIS A 62 -1.44 -1.06 1.71
N LEU A 63 -0.19 -1.36 2.07
CA LEU A 63 0.84 -0.35 2.29
C LEU A 63 1.95 -0.57 1.29
N ASP A 64 2.12 0.37 0.38
CA ASP A 64 3.24 0.36 -0.55
C ASP A 64 4.44 0.99 0.12
N ILE A 65 5.51 0.23 0.26
CA ILE A 65 6.71 0.64 0.98
C ILE A 65 7.91 0.85 0.05
N ALA A 66 7.70 0.84 -1.25
CA ALA A 66 8.78 0.92 -2.22
C ALA A 66 9.66 2.17 -2.05
N GLY A 67 9.06 3.29 -1.64
CA GLY A 67 9.80 4.53 -1.41
C GLY A 67 10.30 4.72 0.01
N THR A 68 9.98 3.84 0.96
CA THR A 68 10.27 4.05 2.38
C THR A 68 11.01 2.90 3.05
N ALA A 69 11.12 1.74 2.38
CA ALA A 69 11.67 0.52 3.00
C ALA A 69 13.19 0.60 3.21
N TRP A 70 13.88 1.42 2.43
CA TRP A 70 15.34 1.53 2.53
C TRP A 70 15.81 2.94 2.23
N GLY A 71 17.02 3.27 2.71
CA GLY A 71 17.75 4.46 2.30
C GLY A 71 18.64 4.17 1.10
N SER A 72 18.96 5.22 0.34
CA SER A 72 19.83 5.15 -0.84
C SER A 72 21.10 5.97 -0.63
N GLY A 73 22.08 5.81 -1.56
CA GLY A 73 23.34 6.53 -1.51
C GLY A 73 24.46 5.72 -0.84
N LYS A 74 25.42 6.44 -0.22
CA LYS A 74 26.60 5.82 0.39
C LYS A 74 26.25 4.92 1.57
N ASN A 75 25.22 5.29 2.34
CA ASN A 75 24.79 4.57 3.55
C ASN A 75 23.46 3.88 3.29
N LYS A 76 23.47 2.83 2.46
CA LYS A 76 22.29 2.02 2.20
C LYS A 76 21.88 1.27 3.46
N TYR A 77 20.60 1.31 3.80
CA TYR A 77 20.06 0.66 4.99
C TYR A 77 18.60 0.31 4.81
N ALA A 78 18.12 -0.66 5.59
CA ALA A 78 16.70 -0.93 5.74
C ALA A 78 16.13 0.03 6.78
N SER A 79 15.01 0.69 6.48
CA SER A 79 14.42 1.68 7.38
C SER A 79 13.62 1.05 8.52
N GLY A 80 13.13 -0.16 8.31
CA GLY A 80 12.19 -0.81 9.23
C GLY A 80 10.76 -0.28 9.14
N ARG A 81 10.50 0.69 8.29
CA ARG A 81 9.14 1.23 8.08
C ARG A 81 8.31 0.23 7.28
N PRO A 82 7.02 0.09 7.58
CA PRO A 82 6.23 0.86 8.55
C PRO A 82 6.00 0.11 9.89
N MET A 83 7.02 -0.49 10.48
CA MET A 83 6.88 -1.25 11.72
C MET A 83 6.31 -0.41 12.87
N PRO A 84 6.77 0.84 13.12
CA PRO A 84 6.19 1.64 14.20
C PRO A 84 4.69 1.90 14.02
N LEU A 85 4.26 2.21 12.78
CA LEU A 85 2.85 2.40 12.44
C LEU A 85 2.05 1.13 12.73
N LEU A 86 2.54 -0.03 12.28
CA LEU A 86 1.85 -1.30 12.44
C LEU A 86 1.76 -1.72 13.91
N LEU A 87 2.82 -1.55 14.66
CA LEU A 87 2.84 -1.85 16.10
C LEU A 87 1.82 -0.98 16.84
N GLU A 88 1.80 0.31 16.60
CA GLU A 88 0.83 1.21 17.23
C GLU A 88 -0.60 0.83 16.87
N TYR A 89 -0.84 0.47 15.60
CA TYR A 89 -2.16 -0.01 15.18
C TYR A 89 -2.59 -1.24 15.98
N ILE A 90 -1.71 -2.23 16.12
CA ILE A 90 -2.01 -3.45 16.86
C ILE A 90 -2.30 -3.12 18.33
N LEU A 91 -1.48 -2.29 18.95
CA LEU A 91 -1.68 -1.89 20.34
C LEU A 91 -3.00 -1.14 20.55
N SER A 92 -3.40 -0.32 19.57
CA SER A 92 -4.66 0.43 19.65
C SER A 92 -5.90 -0.46 19.54
N GLN A 93 -5.75 -1.68 19.02
CA GLN A 93 -6.85 -2.64 18.91
C GLN A 93 -6.94 -3.59 20.11
N ALA A 94 -5.97 -3.55 20.98
CA ALA A 94 -5.94 -4.42 22.18
C ALA A 94 -6.92 -3.96 23.26
#